data_d4918866d07df3f289649fbbe13d6487
#
_entry.id   d4918866d07df3f289649fbbe13d6487
#
_cell.length_a   1.000
_cell.length_b   1.000
_cell.length_c   1.000
_cell.angle_alpha   90.00
_cell.angle_beta   90.00
_cell.angle_gamma   90.00
#
_symmetry.space_group_name_H-M   'P 1'
#
loop_
_entity.id
_entity.type
_entity.pdbx_description
1 polymer ?
#
loop_
_entity_poly.entity_id
_entity_poly.type
_entity_poly.pdbx_seq_one_letter_code
_entity_poly.pdbx_strand_id
1 'polypeptide(L)'
;MLLIHSTVEQLQNIQEKIVKLIYAPYLFMIIISFALLGIISGKVMRPIRKINSVAEQYSTGNFDTPMDIHSNDEIGQLASTLEYMASELAKLDEYRKAFISNISHDFRSPLTSIKGYIEAIQDGTIPPEKQSHYLDIVVQQTNRLTKLTSSLLELNNYDSYGIWLVCKDFDIVELVLSAINSFEGRCIEKQIAIRLNNHTEHSIVHADKTKIEQVIYNLLDNAIKFTPNGKSIYVTLSEKHDIIFVSVKDEGCGIPKDSLNRVWVRFYKADRSRGKDKQGTGLGLAITKEIIKAHNENINVVSTEGVGSEFTFSLSK
;
A
#
# COMPACT_ATOMS: atom_id res chain seq x y z
N MET A 1 -39.22 58.77 -73.83
CA MET A 1 -39.46 57.35 -73.34
C MET A 1 -38.15 56.57 -73.23
N LEU A 2 -37.23 56.62 -74.17
CA LEU A 2 -35.96 55.87 -74.18
C LEU A 2 -35.00 56.22 -73.00
N LEU A 3 -34.93 57.50 -72.54
CA LEU A 3 -34.09 57.97 -71.42
C LEU A 3 -34.51 57.42 -70.07
N ILE A 4 -35.81 57.25 -69.85
CA ILE A 4 -36.34 56.70 -68.59
C ILE A 4 -36.05 55.22 -68.50
N HIS A 5 -36.06 54.43 -69.55
CA HIS A 5 -35.81 53.07 -69.58
C HIS A 5 -34.33 52.71 -69.29
N SER A 6 -33.39 53.52 -69.81
CA SER A 6 -31.95 53.36 -69.53
C SER A 6 -31.60 53.67 -68.07
N THR A 7 -32.31 54.62 -67.46
CA THR A 7 -32.07 54.98 -66.05
C THR A 7 -32.58 53.90 -65.07
N VAL A 8 -33.70 53.25 -65.39
CA VAL A 8 -34.27 52.12 -64.59
C VAL A 8 -33.37 50.91 -64.70
N GLU A 9 -32.85 50.63 -65.86
CA GLU A 9 -31.94 49.48 -66.08
C GLU A 9 -30.58 49.69 -65.37
N GLN A 10 -30.06 50.92 -65.32
CA GLN A 10 -28.89 51.27 -64.56
C GLN A 10 -29.13 51.16 -63.04
N LEU A 11 -30.28 51.62 -62.54
CA LEU A 11 -30.65 51.48 -61.14
C LEU A 11 -30.78 49.97 -60.72
N GLN A 12 -31.40 49.16 -61.55
CA GLN A 12 -31.47 47.71 -61.29
C GLN A 12 -30.10 47.06 -61.30
N ASN A 13 -29.22 47.44 -62.21
CA ASN A 13 -27.85 46.90 -62.27
C ASN A 13 -26.99 47.33 -61.05
N ILE A 14 -27.19 48.56 -60.57
CA ILE A 14 -26.56 49.03 -59.32
C ILE A 14 -27.12 48.29 -58.12
N GLN A 15 -28.42 48.09 -58.05
CA GLN A 15 -29.09 47.35 -56.99
C GLN A 15 -28.61 45.90 -56.91
N GLU A 16 -28.51 45.18 -58.02
CA GLU A 16 -27.95 43.83 -58.07
C GLU A 16 -26.47 43.78 -57.65
N LYS A 17 -25.67 44.78 -58.06
CA LYS A 17 -24.26 44.85 -57.62
C LYS A 17 -24.13 45.11 -56.12
N ILE A 18 -24.96 45.96 -55.55
CA ILE A 18 -24.99 46.25 -54.08
C ILE A 18 -25.45 45.00 -53.34
N VAL A 19 -26.51 44.32 -53.81
CA VAL A 19 -26.99 43.11 -53.21
C VAL A 19 -25.92 42.01 -53.23
N LYS A 20 -25.23 41.76 -54.34
CA LYS A 20 -24.10 40.81 -54.40
C LYS A 20 -22.95 41.20 -53.51
N LEU A 21 -22.63 42.48 -53.43
CA LEU A 21 -21.53 43.02 -52.60
C LEU A 21 -21.81 42.80 -51.10
N ILE A 22 -23.07 42.82 -50.66
CA ILE A 22 -23.48 42.64 -49.28
C ILE A 22 -23.68 41.15 -48.94
N TYR A 23 -24.38 40.40 -49.80
CA TYR A 23 -24.73 39.01 -49.48
C TYR A 23 -23.55 38.04 -49.63
N ALA A 24 -22.60 38.29 -50.54
CA ALA A 24 -21.46 37.40 -50.72
C ALA A 24 -20.55 37.32 -49.44
N PRO A 25 -20.11 38.41 -48.82
CA PRO A 25 -19.36 38.32 -47.59
C PRO A 25 -20.18 37.78 -46.40
N TYR A 26 -21.49 38.05 -46.38
CA TYR A 26 -22.38 37.50 -45.34
C TYR A 26 -22.49 35.97 -45.42
N LEU A 27 -22.68 35.43 -46.63
CA LEU A 27 -22.69 33.97 -46.89
C LEU A 27 -21.34 33.36 -46.53
N PHE A 28 -20.24 34.01 -46.87
CA PHE A 28 -18.89 33.55 -46.51
C PHE A 28 -18.65 33.49 -45.00
N MET A 29 -19.12 34.50 -44.25
CA MET A 29 -19.07 34.50 -42.78
C MET A 29 -19.88 33.36 -42.16
N ILE A 30 -21.07 33.05 -42.73
CA ILE A 30 -21.89 31.93 -42.26
C ILE A 30 -21.16 30.59 -42.48
N ILE A 31 -20.54 30.41 -43.63
CA ILE A 31 -19.78 29.17 -43.96
C ILE A 31 -18.60 29.00 -43.00
N ILE A 32 -17.84 30.08 -42.75
CA ILE A 32 -16.73 30.08 -41.78
C ILE A 32 -17.24 29.72 -40.35
N SER A 33 -18.34 30.34 -39.94
CA SER A 33 -18.93 30.05 -38.61
C SER A 33 -19.33 28.58 -38.46
N PHE A 34 -19.97 27.98 -39.47
CA PHE A 34 -20.31 26.54 -39.45
C PHE A 34 -19.06 25.67 -39.47
N ALA A 35 -18.01 26.02 -40.21
CA ALA A 35 -16.76 25.31 -40.24
C ALA A 35 -16.06 25.37 -38.84
N LEU A 36 -16.01 26.53 -38.21
CA LEU A 36 -15.47 26.71 -36.84
C LEU A 36 -16.26 25.90 -35.82
N LEU A 37 -17.59 25.93 -35.86
CA LEU A 37 -18.45 25.12 -35.00
C LEU A 37 -18.20 23.63 -35.16
N GLY A 38 -17.99 23.17 -36.42
CA GLY A 38 -17.63 21.78 -36.70
C GLY A 38 -16.29 21.38 -36.10
N ILE A 39 -15.28 22.23 -36.19
CA ILE A 39 -13.95 22.02 -35.62
C ILE A 39 -14.02 21.97 -34.09
N ILE A 40 -14.69 22.93 -33.45
CA ILE A 40 -14.87 22.98 -32.00
C ILE A 40 -15.64 21.73 -31.53
N SER A 41 -16.72 21.35 -32.21
CA SER A 41 -17.50 20.16 -31.87
C SER A 41 -16.65 18.88 -31.96
N GLY A 42 -15.84 18.74 -33.00
CA GLY A 42 -15.01 17.54 -33.24
C GLY A 42 -13.78 17.47 -32.34
N LYS A 43 -13.04 18.57 -32.17
CA LYS A 43 -11.77 18.59 -31.46
C LYS A 43 -11.91 18.86 -29.94
N VAL A 44 -12.99 19.52 -29.52
CA VAL A 44 -13.16 19.89 -28.11
C VAL A 44 -14.33 19.16 -27.47
N MET A 45 -15.53 19.27 -28.02
CA MET A 45 -16.73 18.77 -27.34
C MET A 45 -16.82 17.24 -27.32
N ARG A 46 -16.42 16.54 -28.39
CA ARG A 46 -16.44 15.08 -28.44
C ARG A 46 -15.45 14.44 -27.45
N PRO A 47 -14.16 14.85 -27.42
CA PRO A 47 -13.24 14.35 -26.40
C PRO A 47 -13.70 14.62 -24.97
N ILE A 48 -14.18 15.83 -24.67
CA ILE A 48 -14.69 16.15 -23.32
C ILE A 48 -15.85 15.25 -22.93
N ARG A 49 -16.81 14.98 -23.84
CA ARG A 49 -17.91 14.05 -23.55
C ARG A 49 -17.41 12.63 -23.32
N LYS A 50 -16.38 12.18 -24.06
CA LYS A 50 -15.76 10.87 -23.85
C LYS A 50 -15.07 10.81 -22.48
N ILE A 51 -14.29 11.85 -22.10
CA ILE A 51 -13.69 11.96 -20.78
C ILE A 51 -14.75 11.83 -19.68
N ASN A 52 -15.84 12.61 -19.80
CA ASN A 52 -16.91 12.58 -18.80
C ASN A 52 -17.57 11.21 -18.68
N SER A 53 -17.86 10.53 -19.80
CA SER A 53 -18.47 9.19 -19.79
C SER A 53 -17.55 8.11 -19.20
N VAL A 54 -16.22 8.20 -19.44
CA VAL A 54 -15.24 7.28 -18.86
C VAL A 54 -15.04 7.59 -17.38
N ALA A 55 -14.96 8.88 -16.99
CA ALA A 55 -14.89 9.28 -15.60
C ALA A 55 -16.11 8.80 -14.79
N GLU A 56 -17.29 8.79 -15.37
CA GLU A 56 -18.50 8.23 -14.75
C GLU A 56 -18.37 6.71 -14.54
N GLN A 57 -17.76 5.97 -15.47
CA GLN A 57 -17.47 4.55 -15.27
C GLN A 57 -16.43 4.33 -14.16
N TYR A 58 -15.39 5.16 -14.10
CA TYR A 58 -14.40 5.11 -13.01
C TYR A 58 -15.06 5.37 -11.64
N SER A 59 -16.05 6.28 -11.57
CA SER A 59 -16.79 6.55 -10.33
C SER A 59 -17.61 5.36 -9.82
N THR A 60 -18.00 4.45 -10.71
CA THR A 60 -18.70 3.20 -10.34
C THR A 60 -17.77 2.03 -10.05
N GLY A 61 -16.45 2.25 -10.08
CA GLY A 61 -15.44 1.23 -9.81
C GLY A 61 -15.02 0.41 -11.03
N ASN A 62 -15.45 0.78 -12.24
CA ASN A 62 -15.01 0.13 -13.48
C ASN A 62 -13.81 0.88 -14.06
N PHE A 63 -12.62 0.54 -13.56
CA PHE A 63 -11.36 1.19 -13.94
C PHE A 63 -10.72 0.64 -15.22
N ASP A 64 -11.23 -0.48 -15.77
CA ASP A 64 -10.65 -1.15 -16.94
C ASP A 64 -11.00 -0.46 -18.27
N THR A 65 -11.89 0.54 -18.26
CA THR A 65 -12.30 1.24 -19.48
C THR A 65 -11.17 2.15 -19.96
N PRO A 66 -10.63 1.93 -21.19
CA PRO A 66 -9.54 2.76 -21.69
C PRO A 66 -10.03 4.18 -22.03
N MET A 67 -9.25 5.18 -21.70
CA MET A 67 -9.56 6.57 -22.04
C MET A 67 -9.48 6.84 -23.55
N ASP A 68 -8.55 6.21 -24.28
CA ASP A 68 -8.37 6.24 -25.74
C ASP A 68 -8.61 7.64 -26.34
N ILE A 69 -7.94 8.65 -25.79
CA ILE A 69 -7.92 10.03 -26.29
C ILE A 69 -6.49 10.40 -26.60
N HIS A 70 -6.21 10.56 -27.90
CA HIS A 70 -4.88 10.91 -28.38
C HIS A 70 -4.91 12.37 -28.85
N SER A 71 -4.59 13.28 -27.94
CA SER A 71 -4.41 14.70 -28.22
C SER A 71 -3.13 15.18 -27.55
N ASN A 72 -2.42 16.15 -28.18
CA ASN A 72 -1.20 16.75 -27.65
C ASN A 72 -1.48 18.12 -27.01
N ASP A 73 -2.73 18.40 -26.68
CA ASP A 73 -3.21 19.64 -26.06
C ASP A 73 -3.62 19.41 -24.59
N GLU A 74 -4.24 20.41 -23.97
CA GLU A 74 -4.72 20.38 -22.59
C GLU A 74 -5.76 19.25 -22.36
N ILE A 75 -6.50 18.87 -23.41
CA ILE A 75 -7.48 17.77 -23.34
C ILE A 75 -6.76 16.44 -23.24
N GLY A 76 -5.68 16.25 -23.98
CA GLY A 76 -4.85 15.05 -23.89
C GLY A 76 -4.15 14.95 -22.54
N GLN A 77 -3.68 16.06 -21.98
CA GLN A 77 -3.10 16.11 -20.63
C GLN A 77 -4.13 15.78 -19.55
N LEU A 78 -5.35 16.30 -19.66
CA LEU A 78 -6.46 15.97 -18.75
C LEU A 78 -6.80 14.47 -18.83
N ALA A 79 -6.88 13.92 -20.03
CA ALA A 79 -7.17 12.48 -20.24
C ALA A 79 -6.10 11.60 -19.57
N SER A 80 -4.81 11.88 -19.80
CA SER A 80 -3.71 11.12 -19.20
C SER A 80 -3.66 11.24 -17.67
N THR A 81 -3.98 12.41 -17.12
CA THR A 81 -4.05 12.61 -15.67
C THR A 81 -5.19 11.80 -15.05
N LEU A 82 -6.37 11.76 -15.69
CA LEU A 82 -7.51 10.95 -15.25
C LEU A 82 -7.21 9.45 -15.34
N GLU A 83 -6.54 9.00 -16.40
CA GLU A 83 -6.13 7.62 -16.56
C GLU A 83 -5.12 7.20 -15.48
N TYR A 84 -4.16 8.06 -15.16
CA TYR A 84 -3.24 7.83 -14.05
C TYR A 84 -3.99 7.72 -12.71
N MET A 85 -4.91 8.66 -12.41
CA MET A 85 -5.73 8.58 -11.19
C MET A 85 -6.57 7.30 -11.14
N ALA A 86 -7.17 6.87 -12.25
CA ALA A 86 -7.94 5.65 -12.33
C ALA A 86 -7.06 4.41 -12.04
N SER A 87 -5.84 4.38 -12.58
CA SER A 87 -4.89 3.30 -12.30
C SER A 87 -4.51 3.21 -10.83
N GLU A 88 -4.32 4.34 -10.15
CA GLU A 88 -4.04 4.36 -8.71
C GLU A 88 -5.26 3.94 -7.88
N LEU A 89 -6.47 4.36 -8.26
CA LEU A 89 -7.72 3.93 -7.63
C LEU A 89 -7.97 2.43 -7.83
N ALA A 90 -7.69 1.88 -9.01
CA ALA A 90 -7.80 0.45 -9.29
C ALA A 90 -6.87 -0.37 -8.39
N LYS A 91 -5.61 0.05 -8.24
CA LYS A 91 -4.65 -0.59 -7.31
C LYS A 91 -5.16 -0.54 -5.86
N LEU A 92 -5.69 0.61 -5.44
CA LEU A 92 -6.23 0.77 -4.08
C LEU A 92 -7.44 -0.15 -3.83
N ASP A 93 -8.33 -0.30 -4.81
CA ASP A 93 -9.49 -1.21 -4.72
C ASP A 93 -9.06 -2.68 -4.69
N GLU A 94 -8.06 -3.07 -5.51
CA GLU A 94 -7.46 -4.40 -5.47
C GLU A 94 -6.83 -4.69 -4.11
N TYR A 95 -6.05 -3.74 -3.55
CA TYR A 95 -5.48 -3.88 -2.21
C TYR A 95 -6.57 -4.02 -1.15
N ARG A 96 -7.66 -3.25 -1.24
CA ARG A 96 -8.79 -3.34 -0.31
C ARG A 96 -9.49 -4.69 -0.39
N LYS A 97 -9.74 -5.21 -1.60
CA LYS A 97 -10.35 -6.53 -1.80
C LYS A 97 -9.46 -7.65 -1.25
N ALA A 98 -8.16 -7.60 -1.56
CA ALA A 98 -7.19 -8.56 -1.02
C ALA A 98 -7.09 -8.49 0.51
N PHE A 99 -7.12 -7.29 1.09
CA PHE A 99 -7.14 -7.05 2.53
C PHE A 99 -8.35 -7.74 3.20
N ILE A 100 -9.57 -7.49 2.71
CA ILE A 100 -10.80 -8.10 3.26
C ILE A 100 -10.77 -9.63 3.13
N SER A 101 -10.31 -10.15 1.98
CA SER A 101 -10.19 -11.58 1.74
C SER A 101 -9.21 -12.24 2.72
N ASN A 102 -8.03 -11.64 2.90
CA ASN A 102 -6.99 -12.16 3.78
C ASN A 102 -7.42 -12.12 5.25
N ILE A 103 -8.07 -11.03 5.70
CA ILE A 103 -8.68 -10.95 7.03
C ILE A 103 -9.67 -12.11 7.23
N SER A 104 -10.61 -12.26 6.31
CA SER A 104 -11.66 -13.29 6.42
C SER A 104 -11.06 -14.70 6.53
N HIS A 105 -10.00 -14.97 5.76
CA HIS A 105 -9.29 -16.26 5.82
C HIS A 105 -8.57 -16.45 7.16
N ASP A 106 -7.80 -15.43 7.61
CA ASP A 106 -6.99 -15.50 8.83
C ASP A 106 -7.84 -15.55 10.12
N PHE A 107 -9.11 -15.09 10.07
CA PHE A 107 -10.10 -15.31 11.13
C PHE A 107 -10.77 -16.66 11.05
N ARG A 108 -11.16 -17.09 9.85
CA ARG A 108 -11.92 -18.37 9.67
C ARG A 108 -11.13 -19.57 10.13
N SER A 109 -9.84 -19.64 9.81
CA SER A 109 -8.98 -20.79 10.14
C SER A 109 -8.93 -21.09 11.65
N PRO A 110 -8.54 -20.15 12.54
CA PRO A 110 -8.52 -20.39 13.98
C PRO A 110 -9.91 -20.65 14.56
N LEU A 111 -10.96 -19.93 14.09
CA LEU A 111 -12.34 -20.16 14.56
C LEU A 111 -12.82 -21.58 14.23
N THR A 112 -12.52 -22.08 13.02
CA THR A 112 -12.86 -23.46 12.64
C THR A 112 -12.12 -24.46 13.52
N SER A 113 -10.83 -24.22 13.82
CA SER A 113 -10.06 -25.11 14.73
C SER A 113 -10.60 -25.09 16.15
N ILE A 114 -10.89 -23.90 16.70
CA ILE A 114 -11.49 -23.76 18.05
C ILE A 114 -12.80 -24.54 18.11
N LYS A 115 -13.71 -24.27 17.15
CA LYS A 115 -15.01 -24.92 17.09
C LYS A 115 -14.87 -26.44 17.00
N GLY A 116 -14.05 -26.93 16.06
CA GLY A 116 -13.88 -28.38 15.84
C GLY A 116 -13.30 -29.11 17.04
N TYR A 117 -12.32 -28.54 17.76
CA TYR A 117 -11.77 -29.17 18.96
C TYR A 117 -12.76 -29.16 20.12
N ILE A 118 -13.53 -28.06 20.30
CA ILE A 118 -14.56 -28.03 21.35
C ILE A 118 -15.66 -29.04 21.05
N GLU A 119 -16.15 -29.12 19.81
CA GLU A 119 -17.16 -30.11 19.40
C GLU A 119 -16.65 -31.56 19.61
N ALA A 120 -15.40 -31.85 19.22
CA ALA A 120 -14.79 -33.18 19.42
C ALA A 120 -14.53 -33.54 20.89
N ILE A 121 -14.39 -32.57 21.78
CA ILE A 121 -14.35 -32.77 23.23
C ILE A 121 -15.77 -33.09 23.75
N GLN A 122 -16.78 -32.33 23.29
CA GLN A 122 -18.17 -32.44 23.73
C GLN A 122 -18.81 -33.76 23.30
N ASP A 123 -18.53 -34.25 22.09
CA ASP A 123 -19.08 -35.50 21.56
C ASP A 123 -18.28 -36.74 21.98
N GLY A 124 -17.20 -36.56 22.77
CA GLY A 124 -16.37 -37.65 23.28
C GLY A 124 -15.38 -38.26 22.26
N THR A 125 -15.26 -37.68 21.07
CA THR A 125 -14.26 -38.09 20.06
C THR A 125 -12.84 -37.93 20.59
N ILE A 126 -12.59 -36.89 21.40
CA ILE A 126 -11.32 -36.67 22.10
C ILE A 126 -11.42 -37.30 23.51
N PRO A 127 -10.64 -38.35 23.81
CA PRO A 127 -10.68 -39.00 25.11
C PRO A 127 -10.16 -38.06 26.21
N PRO A 128 -10.61 -38.23 27.49
CA PRO A 128 -10.30 -37.32 28.60
C PRO A 128 -8.80 -37.06 28.79
N GLU A 129 -7.96 -38.07 28.59
CA GLU A 129 -6.50 -37.97 28.77
C GLU A 129 -5.83 -37.02 27.79
N LYS A 130 -6.48 -36.75 26.65
CA LYS A 130 -5.97 -35.83 25.61
C LYS A 130 -6.63 -34.46 25.61
N GLN A 131 -7.69 -34.27 26.37
CA GLN A 131 -8.46 -32.99 26.35
C GLN A 131 -7.61 -31.79 26.72
N SER A 132 -6.73 -31.90 27.73
CA SER A 132 -5.83 -30.82 28.13
C SER A 132 -4.99 -30.31 26.95
N HIS A 133 -4.39 -31.21 26.17
CA HIS A 133 -3.61 -30.83 24.98
C HIS A 133 -4.42 -30.08 23.94
N TYR A 134 -5.65 -30.50 23.66
CA TYR A 134 -6.51 -29.83 22.67
C TYR A 134 -7.06 -28.49 23.19
N LEU A 135 -7.32 -28.39 24.51
CA LEU A 135 -7.65 -27.12 25.15
C LEU A 135 -6.49 -26.11 25.08
N ASP A 136 -5.25 -26.56 25.23
CA ASP A 136 -4.07 -25.70 25.02
C ASP A 136 -4.02 -25.16 23.58
N ILE A 137 -4.37 -25.98 22.58
CA ILE A 137 -4.47 -25.53 21.19
C ILE A 137 -5.58 -24.48 21.05
N VAL A 138 -6.75 -24.68 21.68
CA VAL A 138 -7.85 -23.71 21.68
C VAL A 138 -7.40 -22.37 22.26
N VAL A 139 -6.69 -22.40 23.40
CA VAL A 139 -6.13 -21.19 24.02
C VAL A 139 -5.14 -20.49 23.09
N GLN A 140 -4.25 -21.23 22.44
CA GLN A 140 -3.30 -20.67 21.46
C GLN A 140 -4.03 -19.99 20.28
N GLN A 141 -5.08 -20.62 19.73
CA GLN A 141 -5.85 -20.03 18.64
C GLN A 141 -6.61 -18.77 19.08
N THR A 142 -7.12 -18.75 20.32
CA THR A 142 -7.78 -17.58 20.90
C THR A 142 -6.79 -16.43 21.08
N ASN A 143 -5.60 -16.69 21.63
CA ASN A 143 -4.54 -15.68 21.77
C ASN A 143 -4.09 -15.13 20.40
N ARG A 144 -4.04 -15.98 19.37
CA ARG A 144 -3.77 -15.56 18.00
C ARG A 144 -4.84 -14.60 17.47
N LEU A 145 -6.13 -14.89 17.69
CA LEU A 145 -7.24 -14.01 17.31
C LEU A 145 -7.16 -12.68 18.03
N THR A 146 -6.87 -12.67 19.32
CA THR A 146 -6.69 -11.45 20.11
C THR A 146 -5.55 -10.59 19.57
N LYS A 147 -4.40 -11.20 19.24
CA LYS A 147 -3.28 -10.47 18.62
C LYS A 147 -3.66 -9.90 17.25
N LEU A 148 -4.40 -10.65 16.43
CA LEU A 148 -4.86 -10.20 15.12
C LEU A 148 -5.80 -9.00 15.23
N THR A 149 -6.81 -9.07 16.13
CA THR A 149 -7.76 -7.95 16.35
C THR A 149 -7.06 -6.72 16.88
N SER A 150 -6.15 -6.85 17.85
CA SER A 150 -5.38 -5.71 18.39
C SER A 150 -4.52 -5.04 17.32
N SER A 151 -3.83 -5.83 16.50
CA SER A 151 -3.02 -5.30 15.38
C SER A 151 -3.85 -4.59 14.33
N LEU A 152 -5.08 -5.09 14.04
CA LEU A 152 -6.01 -4.45 13.11
C LEU A 152 -6.53 -3.11 13.64
N LEU A 153 -6.91 -3.07 14.91
CA LEU A 153 -7.36 -1.83 15.56
C LEU A 153 -6.23 -0.79 15.59
N GLU A 154 -5.02 -1.22 15.89
CA GLU A 154 -3.84 -0.34 15.89
C GLU A 154 -3.59 0.26 14.51
N LEU A 155 -3.59 -0.53 13.44
CA LEU A 155 -3.43 -0.05 12.07
C LEU A 155 -4.56 0.88 11.63
N ASN A 156 -5.81 0.57 11.99
CA ASN A 156 -6.93 1.44 11.68
C ASN A 156 -6.84 2.79 12.37
N ASN A 157 -6.35 2.80 13.62
CA ASN A 157 -6.11 4.04 14.36
C ASN A 157 -4.98 4.86 13.68
N TYR A 158 -3.91 4.21 13.21
CA TYR A 158 -2.83 4.89 12.50
C TYR A 158 -3.29 5.54 11.20
N ASP A 159 -4.18 4.88 10.45
CA ASP A 159 -4.76 5.43 9.22
C ASP A 159 -5.67 6.63 9.49
N SER A 160 -6.46 6.57 10.56
CA SER A 160 -7.52 7.57 10.83
C SER A 160 -7.00 8.81 11.54
N TYR A 161 -6.04 8.63 12.46
CA TYR A 161 -5.60 9.69 13.39
C TYR A 161 -4.09 9.95 13.35
N GLY A 162 -3.33 9.18 12.56
CA GLY A 162 -1.88 9.15 12.64
C GLY A 162 -1.37 8.45 13.91
N ILE A 163 -0.06 8.40 14.07
CA ILE A 163 0.58 7.86 15.27
C ILE A 163 0.96 9.02 16.18
N TRP A 164 0.35 9.07 17.37
CA TRP A 164 0.79 10.00 18.43
C TRP A 164 2.00 9.41 19.11
N LEU A 165 3.14 10.10 19.01
CA LEU A 165 4.40 9.70 19.63
C LEU A 165 4.61 10.44 20.95
N VAL A 166 5.04 9.70 21.97
CA VAL A 166 5.50 10.25 23.23
C VAL A 166 7.01 10.06 23.29
N CYS A 167 7.73 10.91 22.55
CA CYS A 167 9.18 10.84 22.47
C CYS A 167 9.85 11.22 23.80
N LYS A 168 10.86 10.44 24.17
CA LYS A 168 11.71 10.64 25.36
C LYS A 168 13.10 10.10 25.04
N ASP A 169 14.08 10.59 25.78
CA ASP A 169 15.43 10.06 25.70
C ASP A 169 15.53 8.72 26.45
N PHE A 170 16.09 7.72 25.81
CA PHE A 170 16.34 6.42 26.42
C PHE A 170 17.53 5.72 25.75
N ASP A 171 18.09 4.73 26.45
CA ASP A 171 19.18 3.90 25.94
C ASP A 171 18.63 2.80 25.03
N ILE A 172 18.98 2.85 23.74
CA ILE A 172 18.54 1.87 22.74
C ILE A 172 19.21 0.50 22.94
N VAL A 173 20.44 0.45 23.50
CA VAL A 173 21.13 -0.81 23.77
C VAL A 173 20.41 -1.58 24.87
N GLU A 174 20.01 -0.90 25.96
CA GLU A 174 19.19 -1.52 27.02
C GLU A 174 17.87 -2.07 26.47
N LEU A 175 17.20 -1.31 25.58
CA LEU A 175 15.95 -1.73 24.98
C LEU A 175 16.12 -2.97 24.12
N VAL A 176 17.16 -3.01 23.29
CA VAL A 176 17.49 -4.17 22.43
C VAL A 176 17.82 -5.39 23.30
N LEU A 177 18.62 -5.24 24.37
CA LEU A 177 18.93 -6.33 25.29
C LEU A 177 17.68 -6.87 25.97
N SER A 178 16.81 -6.00 26.46
CA SER A 178 15.52 -6.40 27.05
C SER A 178 14.67 -7.20 26.07
N ALA A 179 14.58 -6.74 24.82
CA ALA A 179 13.85 -7.45 23.78
C ALA A 179 14.48 -8.81 23.47
N ILE A 180 15.80 -8.92 23.35
CA ILE A 180 16.49 -10.20 23.12
C ILE A 180 16.19 -11.19 24.27
N ASN A 181 16.29 -10.75 25.51
CA ASN A 181 16.03 -11.58 26.69
C ASN A 181 14.59 -12.13 26.70
N SER A 182 13.61 -11.36 26.22
CA SER A 182 12.22 -11.81 26.14
C SER A 182 12.01 -13.02 25.21
N PHE A 183 12.95 -13.27 24.28
CA PHE A 183 12.92 -14.40 23.35
C PHE A 183 13.80 -15.58 23.74
N GLU A 184 14.49 -15.55 24.88
CA GLU A 184 15.45 -16.56 25.29
C GLU A 184 14.87 -17.98 25.26
N GLY A 185 13.67 -18.18 25.83
CA GLY A 185 13.01 -19.49 25.84
C GLY A 185 12.76 -20.05 24.44
N ARG A 186 12.30 -19.21 23.52
CA ARG A 186 12.07 -19.62 22.12
C ARG A 186 13.36 -19.88 21.36
N CYS A 187 14.40 -19.15 21.67
CA CYS A 187 15.73 -19.34 21.09
C CYS A 187 16.35 -20.66 21.55
N ILE A 188 16.21 -21.02 22.82
CA ILE A 188 16.67 -22.30 23.36
C ILE A 188 15.92 -23.46 22.68
N GLU A 189 14.59 -23.39 22.57
CA GLU A 189 13.76 -24.40 21.92
C GLU A 189 14.20 -24.65 20.47
N LYS A 190 14.53 -23.59 19.73
CA LYS A 190 14.97 -23.66 18.33
C LYS A 190 16.48 -23.79 18.16
N GLN A 191 17.25 -23.79 19.24
CA GLN A 191 18.72 -23.78 19.21
C GLN A 191 19.29 -22.58 18.37
N ILE A 192 18.63 -21.43 18.42
CA ILE A 192 19.03 -20.21 17.72
C ILE A 192 19.91 -19.38 18.67
N ALA A 193 21.05 -18.91 18.18
CA ALA A 193 21.91 -17.95 18.90
C ALA A 193 21.61 -16.51 18.42
N ILE A 194 21.22 -15.61 19.31
CA ILE A 194 21.17 -14.17 19.02
C ILE A 194 22.47 -13.52 19.48
N ARG A 195 23.16 -12.84 18.57
CA ARG A 195 24.42 -12.14 18.84
C ARG A 195 24.22 -10.64 18.70
N LEU A 196 24.53 -9.91 19.79
CA LEU A 196 24.48 -8.45 19.80
C LEU A 196 25.88 -7.89 19.50
N ASN A 197 25.97 -7.06 18.45
CA ASN A 197 27.16 -6.32 18.08
C ASN A 197 26.87 -4.83 18.29
N ASN A 198 27.48 -4.23 19.28
CA ASN A 198 27.34 -2.80 19.55
C ASN A 198 28.58 -2.04 19.07
N HIS A 199 28.39 -1.13 18.12
CA HIS A 199 29.41 -0.23 17.56
C HIS A 199 29.01 1.24 17.74
N THR A 200 28.21 1.56 18.76
CA THR A 200 27.83 2.93 19.08
C THR A 200 28.66 3.46 20.26
N GLU A 201 29.12 4.69 20.16
CA GLU A 201 29.77 5.39 21.28
C GLU A 201 28.71 5.97 22.25
N HIS A 202 27.57 6.42 21.70
CA HIS A 202 26.47 6.97 22.45
C HIS A 202 25.19 6.21 22.10
N SER A 203 24.50 5.69 23.08
CA SER A 203 23.32 4.83 22.91
C SER A 203 21.98 5.53 23.18
N ILE A 204 21.99 6.82 23.53
CA ILE A 204 20.79 7.58 23.80
C ILE A 204 20.14 8.04 22.49
N VAL A 205 18.83 7.78 22.36
CA VAL A 205 18.00 8.20 21.21
C VAL A 205 16.76 8.93 21.71
N HIS A 206 16.25 9.87 20.88
CA HIS A 206 15.01 10.60 21.16
C HIS A 206 13.84 10.01 20.38
N ALA A 207 13.05 9.11 20.98
CA ALA A 207 11.96 8.41 20.32
C ALA A 207 10.87 7.97 21.30
N ASP A 208 9.76 7.42 20.79
CA ASP A 208 8.77 6.72 21.61
C ASP A 208 9.27 5.32 21.94
N LYS A 209 9.77 5.14 23.18
CA LYS A 209 10.34 3.88 23.66
C LYS A 209 9.43 2.68 23.43
N THR A 210 8.13 2.82 23.69
CA THR A 210 7.15 1.72 23.55
C THR A 210 6.96 1.33 22.09
N LYS A 211 6.93 2.31 21.20
CA LYS A 211 6.80 2.07 19.76
C LYS A 211 8.07 1.46 19.17
N ILE A 212 9.24 1.91 19.59
CA ILE A 212 10.53 1.32 19.16
C ILE A 212 10.70 -0.09 19.73
N GLU A 213 10.28 -0.36 20.97
CA GLU A 213 10.24 -1.72 21.51
C GLU A 213 9.39 -2.64 20.64
N GLN A 214 8.21 -2.20 20.21
CA GLN A 214 7.34 -2.93 19.29
C GLN A 214 8.00 -3.21 17.94
N VAL A 215 8.76 -2.25 17.40
CA VAL A 215 9.56 -2.44 16.16
C VAL A 215 10.58 -3.55 16.33
N ILE A 216 11.40 -3.47 17.39
CA ILE A 216 12.45 -4.46 17.69
C ILE A 216 11.83 -5.84 17.89
N TYR A 217 10.75 -5.92 18.68
CA TYR A 217 10.03 -7.17 18.93
C TYR A 217 9.51 -7.79 17.63
N ASN A 218 8.89 -7.01 16.75
CA ASN A 218 8.39 -7.51 15.47
C ASN A 218 9.52 -8.03 14.55
N LEU A 219 10.65 -7.33 14.52
CA LEU A 219 11.80 -7.75 13.70
C LEU A 219 12.45 -9.02 14.26
N LEU A 220 12.63 -9.12 15.59
CA LEU A 220 13.16 -10.31 16.24
C LEU A 220 12.20 -11.51 16.11
N ASP A 221 10.89 -11.32 16.31
CA ASP A 221 9.88 -12.37 16.13
C ASP A 221 9.94 -12.95 14.71
N ASN A 222 10.03 -12.10 13.70
CA ASN A 222 10.20 -12.52 12.31
C ASN A 222 11.53 -13.26 12.10
N ALA A 223 12.64 -12.74 12.59
CA ALA A 223 13.94 -13.38 12.46
C ALA A 223 13.94 -14.78 13.07
N ILE A 224 13.46 -14.94 14.33
CA ILE A 224 13.39 -16.25 15.02
C ILE A 224 12.47 -17.22 14.28
N LYS A 225 11.39 -16.72 13.70
CA LYS A 225 10.38 -17.51 13.02
C LYS A 225 10.92 -18.14 11.73
N PHE A 226 11.64 -17.36 10.93
CA PHE A 226 12.13 -17.78 9.62
C PHE A 226 13.54 -18.36 9.64
N THR A 227 14.25 -18.25 10.75
CA THR A 227 15.54 -18.88 10.95
C THR A 227 15.37 -20.38 11.27
N PRO A 228 16.07 -21.28 10.54
CA PRO A 228 16.11 -22.70 10.86
C PRO A 228 16.81 -22.97 12.21
N ASN A 229 16.50 -24.13 12.79
CA ASN A 229 17.14 -24.57 14.03
C ASN A 229 18.68 -24.65 13.89
N GLY A 230 19.41 -24.25 14.91
CA GLY A 230 20.88 -24.28 14.96
C GLY A 230 21.60 -23.15 14.22
N LYS A 231 20.85 -22.17 13.69
CA LYS A 231 21.39 -20.99 13.01
C LYS A 231 21.47 -19.77 13.93
N SER A 232 21.99 -18.65 13.43
CA SER A 232 22.22 -17.44 14.22
C SER A 232 21.41 -16.24 13.69
N ILE A 233 21.10 -15.33 14.61
CA ILE A 233 20.57 -14.00 14.32
C ILE A 233 21.55 -12.97 14.85
N TYR A 234 21.82 -11.93 14.09
CA TYR A 234 22.75 -10.87 14.45
C TYR A 234 21.95 -9.57 14.62
N VAL A 235 22.05 -8.95 15.78
CA VAL A 235 21.55 -7.61 16.04
C VAL A 235 22.73 -6.68 16.11
N THR A 236 22.79 -5.71 15.22
CA THR A 236 23.92 -4.78 15.13
C THR A 236 23.42 -3.35 15.33
N LEU A 237 24.02 -2.64 16.28
CA LEU A 237 23.88 -1.21 16.45
C LEU A 237 25.13 -0.53 15.90
N SER A 238 24.94 0.45 15.05
CA SER A 238 26.01 1.27 14.51
C SER A 238 25.61 2.73 14.48
N GLU A 239 26.59 3.60 14.63
CA GLU A 239 26.41 5.04 14.66
C GLU A 239 27.08 5.68 13.46
N LYS A 240 26.37 6.58 12.80
CA LYS A 240 26.92 7.40 11.74
C LYS A 240 26.36 8.82 11.85
N HIS A 241 27.21 9.79 12.15
CA HIS A 241 26.82 11.14 12.53
C HIS A 241 25.87 11.10 13.75
N ASP A 242 24.75 11.82 13.72
CA ASP A 242 23.78 11.86 14.83
C ASP A 242 22.64 10.85 14.66
N ILE A 243 22.88 9.76 13.92
CA ILE A 243 21.89 8.71 13.62
C ILE A 243 22.43 7.36 14.08
N ILE A 244 21.60 6.64 14.82
CA ILE A 244 21.83 5.24 15.20
C ILE A 244 21.06 4.34 14.25
N PHE A 245 21.75 3.35 13.69
CA PHE A 245 21.16 2.31 12.86
C PHE A 245 21.07 1.02 13.67
N VAL A 246 19.87 0.46 13.71
CA VAL A 246 19.62 -0.85 14.32
C VAL A 246 19.31 -1.84 13.21
N SER A 247 20.15 -2.87 13.08
CA SER A 247 20.02 -3.93 12.08
C SER A 247 19.69 -5.25 12.77
N VAL A 248 18.72 -5.99 12.24
CA VAL A 248 18.41 -7.38 12.61
C VAL A 248 18.59 -8.25 11.40
N LYS A 249 19.64 -9.09 11.40
CA LYS A 249 20.01 -9.99 10.33
C LYS A 249 19.75 -11.43 10.74
N ASP A 250 19.02 -12.17 9.92
CA ASP A 250 18.75 -13.59 10.08
C ASP A 250 19.48 -14.45 9.03
N GLU A 251 19.76 -15.71 9.39
CA GLU A 251 20.25 -16.74 8.45
C GLU A 251 19.06 -17.64 8.01
N GLY A 252 17.94 -17.03 7.71
CA GLY A 252 16.68 -17.70 7.37
C GLY A 252 16.54 -18.05 5.88
N CYS A 253 15.32 -18.28 5.47
CA CYS A 253 15.00 -18.64 4.08
C CYS A 253 15.16 -17.46 3.09
N GLY A 254 15.36 -16.25 3.58
CA GLY A 254 15.41 -15.04 2.75
C GLY A 254 14.07 -14.70 2.09
N ILE A 255 14.07 -13.60 1.32
CA ILE A 255 12.89 -13.05 0.64
C ILE A 255 13.18 -12.99 -0.87
N PRO A 256 12.29 -13.53 -1.73
CA PRO A 256 12.40 -13.40 -3.18
C PRO A 256 12.42 -11.92 -3.61
N LYS A 257 13.17 -11.58 -4.66
CA LYS A 257 13.32 -10.21 -5.15
C LYS A 257 11.98 -9.51 -5.45
N ASP A 258 11.04 -10.24 -6.05
CA ASP A 258 9.71 -9.71 -6.40
C ASP A 258 8.84 -9.43 -5.17
N SER A 259 9.23 -9.98 -4.03
CA SER A 259 8.54 -9.82 -2.74
C SER A 259 9.09 -8.69 -1.89
N LEU A 260 10.33 -8.20 -2.13
CA LEU A 260 11.00 -7.20 -1.29
C LEU A 260 10.20 -5.91 -1.10
N ASN A 261 9.58 -5.40 -2.16
CA ASN A 261 8.75 -4.21 -2.08
C ASN A 261 7.38 -4.47 -1.42
N ARG A 262 6.96 -5.74 -1.38
CA ARG A 262 5.63 -6.15 -0.90
C ARG A 262 5.61 -6.59 0.55
N VAL A 263 6.77 -6.86 1.19
CA VAL A 263 6.83 -7.31 2.60
C VAL A 263 6.27 -6.28 3.59
N TRP A 264 6.19 -5.02 3.17
CA TRP A 264 5.61 -3.92 3.94
C TRP A 264 4.09 -3.78 3.77
N VAL A 265 3.51 -4.51 2.81
CA VAL A 265 2.06 -4.48 2.55
C VAL A 265 1.34 -5.33 3.61
N ARG A 266 0.23 -4.82 4.11
CA ARG A 266 -0.60 -5.50 5.13
C ARG A 266 -1.05 -6.87 4.65
N PHE A 267 -0.96 -7.88 5.54
CA PHE A 267 -1.31 -9.29 5.27
C PHE A 267 -0.48 -9.96 4.16
N TYR A 268 0.55 -9.29 3.65
CA TYR A 268 1.41 -9.91 2.67
C TYR A 268 2.24 -11.03 3.33
N LYS A 269 2.26 -12.19 2.69
CA LYS A 269 3.09 -13.35 3.04
C LYS A 269 3.72 -13.86 1.76
N ALA A 270 5.03 -13.99 1.71
CA ALA A 270 5.71 -14.60 0.56
C ALA A 270 5.28 -16.07 0.42
N ASP A 271 5.16 -16.58 -0.82
CA ASP A 271 4.54 -17.89 -1.08
C ASP A 271 5.22 -19.06 -0.32
N ARG A 272 6.54 -19.02 -0.15
CA ARG A 272 7.28 -20.00 0.66
C ARG A 272 7.01 -19.90 2.17
N SER A 273 6.57 -18.77 2.67
CA SER A 273 6.18 -18.60 4.06
C SER A 273 4.76 -19.10 4.34
N ARG A 274 3.91 -19.22 3.32
CA ARG A 274 2.53 -19.69 3.46
C ARG A 274 2.43 -21.11 4.06
N GLY A 275 3.42 -21.99 3.79
CA GLY A 275 3.46 -23.35 4.31
C GLY A 275 4.09 -23.49 5.70
N LYS A 276 5.13 -22.69 6.01
CA LYS A 276 5.90 -22.76 7.27
C LYS A 276 5.37 -21.82 8.35
N ASP A 277 4.71 -20.73 7.95
CA ASP A 277 4.18 -19.71 8.86
C ASP A 277 2.65 -19.72 8.89
N LYS A 278 2.08 -20.77 9.51
CA LYS A 278 0.65 -20.79 9.83
C LYS A 278 0.27 -19.78 10.93
N GLN A 279 1.23 -19.19 11.66
CA GLN A 279 0.98 -18.36 12.84
C GLN A 279 1.10 -16.87 12.61
N GLY A 280 1.77 -16.39 11.55
CA GLY A 280 1.96 -14.97 11.29
C GLY A 280 0.73 -14.26 10.73
N THR A 281 0.47 -13.06 11.21
CA THR A 281 -0.65 -12.21 10.74
C THR A 281 -0.31 -11.44 9.46
N GLY A 282 0.97 -11.28 9.11
CA GLY A 282 1.42 -10.42 8.01
C GLY A 282 1.22 -8.92 8.28
N LEU A 283 1.00 -8.53 9.56
CA LEU A 283 0.79 -7.14 9.96
C LEU A 283 2.03 -6.53 10.61
N GLY A 284 2.92 -7.34 11.21
CA GLY A 284 4.05 -6.85 12.00
C GLY A 284 4.98 -5.90 11.23
N LEU A 285 5.39 -6.26 10.00
CA LEU A 285 6.25 -5.40 9.19
C LEU A 285 5.55 -4.13 8.71
N ALA A 286 4.25 -4.19 8.42
CA ALA A 286 3.46 -3.01 8.08
C ALA A 286 3.38 -2.03 9.27
N ILE A 287 3.10 -2.53 10.47
CA ILE A 287 3.12 -1.73 11.72
C ILE A 287 4.51 -1.14 11.95
N THR A 288 5.56 -1.94 11.80
CA THR A 288 6.96 -1.49 11.94
C THR A 288 7.26 -0.31 11.01
N LYS A 289 6.87 -0.39 9.75
CA LYS A 289 7.07 0.68 8.77
C LYS A 289 6.31 1.96 9.15
N GLU A 290 5.06 1.85 9.58
CA GLU A 290 4.27 3.02 10.01
C GLU A 290 4.87 3.68 11.25
N ILE A 291 5.33 2.91 12.23
CA ILE A 291 6.01 3.45 13.43
C ILE A 291 7.28 4.22 13.04
N ILE A 292 8.15 3.63 12.24
CA ILE A 292 9.41 4.27 11.83
C ILE A 292 9.13 5.53 10.99
N LYS A 293 8.16 5.46 10.08
CA LYS A 293 7.72 6.62 9.31
C LYS A 293 7.17 7.75 10.18
N ALA A 294 6.43 7.41 11.24
CA ALA A 294 5.90 8.40 12.17
C ALA A 294 7.03 9.13 12.94
N HIS A 295 8.16 8.46 13.19
CA HIS A 295 9.36 9.09 13.74
C HIS A 295 10.17 9.91 12.72
N ASN A 296 9.68 10.06 11.46
CA ASN A 296 10.40 10.67 10.33
C ASN A 296 11.73 9.94 9.99
N GLU A 297 11.80 8.65 10.28
CA GLU A 297 12.95 7.79 10.12
C GLU A 297 12.75 6.79 8.97
N ASN A 298 13.80 6.04 8.63
CA ASN A 298 13.78 5.11 7.52
C ASN A 298 13.95 3.66 7.99
N ILE A 299 13.28 2.75 7.29
CA ILE A 299 13.49 1.31 7.43
C ILE A 299 13.69 0.68 6.07
N ASN A 300 14.69 -0.20 5.96
CA ASN A 300 15.04 -0.90 4.74
C ASN A 300 15.19 -2.40 4.99
N VAL A 301 15.11 -3.19 3.91
CA VAL A 301 15.38 -4.62 3.91
C VAL A 301 16.33 -4.99 2.80
N VAL A 302 17.35 -5.77 3.13
CA VAL A 302 18.24 -6.43 2.17
C VAL A 302 18.10 -7.92 2.40
N SER A 303 17.82 -8.68 1.35
CA SER A 303 17.64 -10.13 1.49
C SER A 303 18.07 -10.87 0.24
N THR A 304 18.59 -12.08 0.47
CA THR A 304 18.91 -13.03 -0.58
C THR A 304 18.20 -14.34 -0.28
N GLU A 305 17.42 -14.82 -1.25
CA GLU A 305 16.66 -16.07 -1.11
C GLU A 305 17.62 -17.25 -0.84
N GLY A 306 17.29 -18.04 0.20
CA GLY A 306 18.10 -19.16 0.67
C GLY A 306 19.28 -18.78 1.57
N VAL A 307 19.59 -17.49 1.76
CA VAL A 307 20.71 -17.00 2.58
C VAL A 307 20.25 -16.36 3.88
N GLY A 308 19.24 -15.44 3.79
CA GLY A 308 18.68 -14.74 4.94
C GLY A 308 18.25 -13.32 4.59
N SER A 309 17.78 -12.58 5.61
CA SER A 309 17.30 -11.20 5.48
C SER A 309 17.93 -10.31 6.53
N GLU A 310 18.11 -9.04 6.20
CA GLU A 310 18.61 -8.01 7.09
C GLU A 310 17.65 -6.81 7.02
N PHE A 311 17.00 -6.50 8.14
CA PHE A 311 16.16 -5.34 8.31
C PHE A 311 16.90 -4.28 9.10
N THR A 312 17.01 -3.07 8.57
CA THR A 312 17.74 -1.97 9.22
C THR A 312 16.86 -0.74 9.30
N PHE A 313 16.74 -0.16 10.49
CA PHE A 313 16.06 1.12 10.70
C PHE A 313 16.98 2.14 11.37
N SER A 314 16.68 3.42 11.15
CA SER A 314 17.39 4.55 11.72
C SER A 314 16.64 5.14 12.90
N LEU A 315 17.38 5.79 13.81
CA LEU A 315 16.85 6.64 14.89
C LEU A 315 17.78 7.83 15.07
N SER A 316 17.22 9.03 15.16
CA SER A 316 17.94 10.24 15.53
C SER A 316 18.26 10.24 17.04
N LYS A 317 19.41 10.85 17.40
CA LYS A 317 19.82 11.04 18.78
C LYS A 317 19.06 12.16 19.46
#